data_53011b6c537d33a06cfeaa722c640a88
#
_entry.id   53011b6c537d33a06cfeaa722c640a88
#
_cell.length_a   1.000
_cell.length_b   1.000
_cell.length_c   1.000
_cell.angle_alpha   90.00
_cell.angle_beta   90.00
_cell.angle_gamma   90.00
#
_symmetry.space_group_name_H-M   'P 1'
#
loop_
_entity.id
_entity.type
_entity.pdbx_description
1 polymer ?
#
loop_
_entity_poly.entity_id
_entity_poly.type
_entity_poly.pdbx_seq_one_letter_code
_entity_poly.pdbx_strand_id
1 'polypeptide(L)'
;MCTTFSLSNVIQPYNPADPDVTVLKRLVSLALFAVIIWAPMPVFAQQSPQEKAPQDKEQVLWQKLEATINGVDRNLEGVLGVAILDLTTGQKYFLHADEVLPTASSIKIAILAELYRQAQQGKIKLGDLYTLQSSDLAGGSGIAGALTPGVTRLTIRDVAALMISVSDNSATNIIIDRIGIENVNALLDSLSLTQTRLRRKMMDVKAAGEGRENIATPREMVTLLESLYRGRVLNKPMTEDFFTLLSVHKESYIPRELPEDLRIANKPGELEGVRNDSGIVFTGSRPFAISVMTTYLRREKDGGDAIVRIATAAYQMFDRLSRSSQYGRVVSLHDTGNP
;
A
#
# COMPACT_ATOMS: atom_id res chain seq x y z
N MET A 1 -51.88 -20.54 -6.86
CA MET A 1 -52.87 -19.64 -6.26
C MET A 1 -52.30 -18.24 -6.31
N CYS A 2 -52.84 -17.43 -7.22
CA CYS A 2 -52.53 -16.03 -7.39
C CYS A 2 -53.27 -15.19 -6.35
N THR A 3 -52.65 -14.17 -5.81
CA THR A 3 -53.34 -12.99 -5.30
C THR A 3 -52.51 -11.74 -5.58
N THR A 4 -52.97 -11.02 -6.57
CA THR A 4 -52.60 -9.66 -6.95
C THR A 4 -53.30 -8.69 -6.02
N PHE A 5 -52.56 -7.68 -5.46
CA PHE A 5 -53.17 -6.52 -4.83
C PHE A 5 -52.94 -5.30 -5.74
N SER A 6 -54.08 -4.75 -6.21
CA SER A 6 -54.20 -3.51 -6.95
C SER A 6 -54.46 -2.36 -5.96
N LEU A 7 -53.70 -1.26 -6.07
CA LEU A 7 -53.98 0.00 -5.40
C LEU A 7 -54.38 1.04 -6.49
N SER A 8 -55.70 1.27 -6.53
CA SER A 8 -56.31 2.37 -7.29
C SER A 8 -56.43 3.59 -6.39
N ASN A 9 -55.68 4.66 -6.70
CA ASN A 9 -55.85 6.00 -6.13
C ASN A 9 -57.00 6.72 -6.82
N VAL A 10 -58.04 7.04 -6.05
CA VAL A 10 -59.16 7.87 -6.45
C VAL A 10 -58.80 9.31 -6.16
N ILE A 11 -58.66 10.12 -7.21
CA ILE A 11 -58.59 11.60 -7.13
C ILE A 11 -60.03 12.13 -7.21
N GLN A 12 -60.50 12.82 -6.16
CA GLN A 12 -61.75 13.58 -6.20
C GLN A 12 -61.52 14.97 -6.77
N PRO A 13 -62.45 15.49 -7.58
CA PRO A 13 -62.37 16.82 -8.16
C PRO A 13 -62.82 17.92 -7.19
N TYR A 14 -62.13 19.06 -7.26
CA TYR A 14 -62.33 20.32 -6.55
C TYR A 14 -63.71 20.92 -6.89
N ASN A 15 -64.50 21.27 -5.87
CA ASN A 15 -65.82 21.96 -6.01
C ASN A 15 -65.66 23.44 -5.57
N PRO A 16 -65.96 24.46 -6.45
CA PRO A 16 -65.72 25.85 -6.18
C PRO A 16 -66.94 26.59 -5.57
N ALA A 17 -67.61 26.01 -4.59
CA ALA A 17 -68.73 26.69 -3.93
C ALA A 17 -68.66 26.54 -2.39
N ASP A 18 -67.77 27.34 -1.76
CA ASP A 18 -67.76 27.49 -0.31
C ASP A 18 -67.91 29.03 0.01
N PRO A 19 -68.97 29.44 0.74
CA PRO A 19 -69.37 30.86 0.87
C PRO A 19 -68.60 31.64 1.95
N ASP A 20 -67.51 31.16 2.53
CA ASP A 20 -66.87 31.84 3.68
C ASP A 20 -65.69 32.77 3.39
N VAL A 21 -65.50 33.19 2.12
CA VAL A 21 -64.37 34.08 1.75
C VAL A 21 -64.82 35.55 1.57
N THR A 22 -66.06 35.93 1.97
CA THR A 22 -66.57 37.28 1.66
C THR A 22 -66.54 38.27 2.84
N VAL A 23 -65.95 37.94 3.99
CA VAL A 23 -65.95 38.86 5.20
C VAL A 23 -64.61 39.52 5.46
N LEU A 24 -63.53 39.25 4.69
CA LEU A 24 -62.23 39.85 4.98
C LEU A 24 -61.78 40.93 3.98
N LYS A 25 -62.71 41.57 3.24
CA LYS A 25 -62.39 42.63 2.27
C LYS A 25 -62.93 44.03 2.58
N ARG A 26 -63.34 44.32 3.81
CA ARG A 26 -63.71 45.68 4.19
C ARG A 26 -63.18 46.03 5.57
N LEU A 27 -61.91 46.43 5.65
CA LEU A 27 -61.37 47.30 6.74
C LEU A 27 -59.84 47.48 6.52
N VAL A 28 -59.41 48.06 5.41
CA VAL A 28 -58.10 48.72 5.29
C VAL A 28 -58.25 49.87 4.29
N SER A 29 -58.82 51.00 4.77
CA SER A 29 -58.64 52.31 4.11
C SER A 29 -58.49 53.30 5.25
N LEU A 30 -57.50 54.16 5.15
CA LEU A 30 -57.12 55.28 5.98
C LEU A 30 -56.19 54.99 7.17
N ALA A 31 -54.91 54.96 6.88
CA ALA A 31 -53.84 55.63 7.65
C ALA A 31 -52.61 55.81 6.77
N LEU A 32 -52.57 56.90 5.98
CA LEU A 32 -51.38 57.45 5.36
C LEU A 32 -50.51 58.03 6.51
N PHE A 33 -49.58 57.32 7.00
CA PHE A 33 -48.45 57.84 7.76
C PHE A 33 -47.16 57.60 6.98
N ALA A 34 -46.49 58.69 6.67
CA ALA A 34 -45.23 58.74 5.95
C ALA A 34 -44.15 57.95 6.76
N VAL A 35 -43.87 56.73 6.38
CA VAL A 35 -42.68 56.02 6.80
C VAL A 35 -41.57 56.41 5.83
N ILE A 36 -40.67 57.29 6.29
CA ILE A 36 -39.38 57.51 5.65
C ILE A 36 -38.64 56.18 5.71
N ILE A 37 -38.62 55.47 4.57
CA ILE A 37 -37.82 54.23 4.40
C ILE A 37 -36.35 54.67 4.34
N TRP A 38 -35.69 54.58 5.49
CA TRP A 38 -34.25 54.59 5.55
C TRP A 38 -33.77 53.26 4.99
N ALA A 39 -33.54 53.20 3.68
CA ALA A 39 -32.91 52.06 3.05
C ALA A 39 -31.47 51.97 3.56
N PRO A 40 -31.08 50.88 4.22
CA PRO A 40 -29.68 50.70 4.54
C PRO A 40 -28.90 50.61 3.23
N MET A 41 -27.95 51.54 3.01
CA MET A 41 -26.97 51.39 1.94
C MET A 41 -26.30 50.02 2.08
N PRO A 42 -26.11 49.29 0.96
CA PRO A 42 -25.32 48.07 1.03
C PRO A 42 -23.90 48.46 1.46
N VAL A 43 -23.55 48.12 2.69
CA VAL A 43 -22.16 48.11 3.12
C VAL A 43 -21.52 47.05 2.25
N PHE A 44 -20.76 47.47 1.23
CA PHE A 44 -19.81 46.62 0.59
C PHE A 44 -18.84 46.18 1.68
N ALA A 45 -19.13 45.01 2.28
CA ALA A 45 -18.14 44.33 3.08
C ALA A 45 -16.95 44.08 2.15
N GLN A 46 -15.91 44.90 2.29
CA GLN A 46 -14.60 44.57 1.76
C GLN A 46 -14.29 43.19 2.33
N GLN A 47 -14.36 42.16 1.46
CA GLN A 47 -13.79 40.87 1.77
C GLN A 47 -12.32 41.15 2.09
N SER A 48 -11.99 41.11 3.38
CA SER A 48 -10.62 41.05 3.81
C SER A 48 -9.95 39.91 2.99
N PRO A 49 -8.72 40.14 2.47
CA PRO A 49 -8.00 39.07 1.81
C PRO A 49 -8.07 37.84 2.73
N GLN A 50 -8.64 36.73 2.24
CA GLN A 50 -8.60 35.49 2.98
C GLN A 50 -7.13 35.19 3.15
N GLU A 51 -6.65 35.43 4.37
CA GLU A 51 -5.32 35.02 4.80
C GLU A 51 -5.27 33.52 4.53
N LYS A 52 -4.49 33.12 3.49
CA LYS A 52 -4.30 31.71 3.17
C LYS A 52 -3.89 31.04 4.45
N ALA A 53 -4.70 30.09 4.92
CA ALA A 53 -4.33 29.27 6.07
C ALA A 53 -2.86 28.83 5.92
N PRO A 54 -2.05 28.89 6.98
CA PRO A 54 -0.64 28.55 6.90
C PRO A 54 -0.53 27.22 6.19
N GLN A 55 0.14 27.20 5.03
CA GLN A 55 0.31 25.99 4.25
C GLN A 55 1.07 25.01 5.14
N ASP A 56 0.50 23.83 5.40
CA ASP A 56 1.17 22.82 6.20
C ASP A 56 2.49 22.48 5.52
N LYS A 57 3.60 22.73 6.22
CA LYS A 57 4.95 22.55 5.68
C LYS A 57 5.21 21.12 5.28
N GLU A 58 4.61 20.17 6.00
CA GLU A 58 4.67 18.76 5.67
C GLU A 58 4.00 18.49 4.32
N GLN A 59 2.85 19.11 4.05
CA GLN A 59 2.17 18.99 2.77
C GLN A 59 3.03 19.50 1.60
N VAL A 60 3.83 20.54 1.81
CA VAL A 60 4.78 21.01 0.78
C VAL A 60 5.85 19.95 0.47
N LEU A 61 6.30 19.19 1.47
CA LEU A 61 7.25 18.11 1.25
C LEU A 61 6.61 16.95 0.48
N TRP A 62 5.36 16.61 0.81
CA TRP A 62 4.59 15.62 0.04
C TRP A 62 4.39 16.04 -1.41
N GLN A 63 4.06 17.30 -1.68
CA GLN A 63 3.94 17.84 -3.05
C GLN A 63 5.24 17.74 -3.84
N LYS A 64 6.40 17.95 -3.20
CA LYS A 64 7.71 17.77 -3.84
C LYS A 64 8.00 16.31 -4.17
N LEU A 65 7.66 15.39 -3.26
CA LEU A 65 7.77 13.94 -3.52
C LEU A 65 6.86 13.55 -4.69
N GLU A 66 5.59 13.98 -4.68
CA GLU A 66 4.64 13.78 -5.77
C GLU A 66 5.19 14.30 -7.11
N ALA A 67 5.71 15.51 -7.14
CA ALA A 67 6.30 16.09 -8.36
C ALA A 67 7.47 15.24 -8.89
N THR A 68 8.29 14.69 -7.99
CA THR A 68 9.39 13.79 -8.37
C THR A 68 8.85 12.48 -8.97
N ILE A 69 7.86 11.85 -8.33
CA ILE A 69 7.27 10.60 -8.80
C ILE A 69 6.58 10.79 -10.15
N ASN A 70 5.79 11.87 -10.31
CA ASN A 70 5.15 12.23 -11.58
C ASN A 70 6.18 12.53 -12.68
N GLY A 71 7.35 13.07 -12.31
CA GLY A 71 8.47 13.26 -13.23
C GLY A 71 9.10 11.95 -13.70
N VAL A 72 9.21 10.97 -12.79
CA VAL A 72 9.69 9.62 -13.12
C VAL A 72 8.71 8.93 -14.06
N ASP A 73 7.42 8.95 -13.74
CA ASP A 73 6.35 8.31 -14.51
C ASP A 73 6.33 8.83 -15.97
N ARG A 74 6.34 10.16 -16.16
CA ARG A 74 6.33 10.75 -17.52
C ARG A 74 7.52 10.37 -18.39
N ASN A 75 8.64 9.98 -17.80
CA ASN A 75 9.88 9.66 -18.53
C ASN A 75 10.14 8.15 -18.64
N LEU A 76 9.33 7.31 -18.00
CA LEU A 76 9.48 5.87 -18.05
C LEU A 76 8.79 5.31 -19.30
N GLU A 77 9.53 4.59 -20.15
CA GLU A 77 8.93 3.77 -21.19
C GLU A 77 8.43 2.45 -20.59
N GLY A 78 7.19 2.47 -20.09
CA GLY A 78 6.53 1.38 -19.37
C GLY A 78 5.36 1.89 -18.56
N VAL A 79 4.85 1.06 -17.66
CA VAL A 79 3.80 1.39 -16.70
C VAL A 79 4.39 1.39 -15.29
N LEU A 80 4.16 2.45 -14.55
CA LEU A 80 4.62 2.64 -13.19
C LEU A 80 3.42 2.69 -12.23
N GLY A 81 3.44 1.84 -11.21
CA GLY A 81 2.52 1.90 -10.07
C GLY A 81 3.29 2.19 -8.78
N VAL A 82 2.83 3.14 -7.98
CA VAL A 82 3.47 3.55 -6.73
C VAL A 82 2.45 3.66 -5.61
N ALA A 83 2.79 3.11 -4.45
CA ALA A 83 2.11 3.36 -3.20
C ALA A 83 3.13 3.66 -2.10
N ILE A 84 2.91 4.73 -1.35
CA ILE A 84 3.72 5.13 -0.19
C ILE A 84 2.77 5.41 0.97
N LEU A 85 3.10 4.92 2.16
CA LEU A 85 2.35 5.10 3.38
C LEU A 85 3.27 5.50 4.53
N ASP A 86 3.02 6.65 5.11
CA ASP A 86 3.58 7.02 6.41
C ASP A 86 2.97 6.15 7.52
N LEU A 87 3.76 5.31 8.13
CA LEU A 87 3.30 4.39 9.17
C LEU A 87 3.03 5.09 10.51
N THR A 88 3.45 6.35 10.66
CA THR A 88 3.22 7.17 11.85
C THR A 88 1.91 7.93 11.77
N THR A 89 1.67 8.67 10.67
CA THR A 89 0.49 9.53 10.51
C THR A 89 -0.65 8.86 9.73
N GLY A 90 -0.34 7.85 8.94
CA GLY A 90 -1.28 7.21 8.01
C GLY A 90 -1.46 7.98 6.69
N GLN A 91 -0.71 9.06 6.45
CA GLN A 91 -0.74 9.78 5.19
C GLN A 91 -0.23 8.92 4.05
N LYS A 92 -0.86 9.05 2.87
CA LYS A 92 -0.64 8.17 1.72
C LYS A 92 -0.41 8.97 0.46
N TYR A 93 0.42 8.42 -0.42
CA TYR A 93 0.53 8.83 -1.81
C TYR A 93 0.33 7.62 -2.73
N PHE A 94 -0.45 7.80 -3.79
CA PHE A 94 -0.79 6.75 -4.74
C PHE A 94 -0.71 7.27 -6.17
N LEU A 95 0.01 6.55 -7.02
CA LEU A 95 0.03 6.73 -8.47
C LEU A 95 -0.23 5.37 -9.12
N HIS A 96 -1.29 5.23 -9.92
CA HIS A 96 -1.71 3.97 -10.55
C HIS A 96 -1.68 2.78 -9.55
N ALA A 97 -2.00 3.08 -8.27
CA ALA A 97 -1.77 2.15 -7.18
C ALA A 97 -2.75 0.97 -7.15
N ASP A 98 -3.81 1.01 -7.93
CA ASP A 98 -4.83 -0.04 -8.08
C ASP A 98 -4.66 -0.86 -9.36
N GLU A 99 -3.67 -0.53 -10.19
CA GLU A 99 -3.33 -1.34 -11.36
C GLU A 99 -2.78 -2.70 -10.92
N VAL A 100 -3.30 -3.75 -11.53
CA VAL A 100 -2.87 -5.12 -11.29
C VAL A 100 -1.62 -5.42 -12.11
N LEU A 101 -0.53 -5.66 -11.42
CA LEU A 101 0.80 -5.84 -12.03
C LEU A 101 1.38 -7.21 -11.65
N PRO A 102 2.23 -7.81 -12.50
CA PRO A 102 2.93 -9.04 -12.15
C PRO A 102 3.92 -8.76 -11.01
N THR A 103 3.85 -9.61 -9.97
CA THR A 103 4.68 -9.41 -8.78
C THR A 103 6.12 -9.86 -8.93
N ALA A 104 6.39 -10.76 -9.87
CA ALA A 104 7.65 -11.50 -9.84
C ALA A 104 7.91 -12.06 -8.42
N SER A 105 9.13 -11.88 -7.89
CA SER A 105 9.51 -12.38 -6.56
C SER A 105 8.99 -11.54 -5.38
N SER A 106 8.38 -10.38 -5.59
CA SER A 106 7.81 -9.59 -4.46
C SER A 106 6.63 -10.30 -3.79
N ILE A 107 5.95 -11.25 -4.46
CA ILE A 107 4.92 -12.11 -3.86
C ILE A 107 5.44 -12.93 -2.66
N LYS A 108 6.77 -13.13 -2.55
CA LYS A 108 7.40 -13.87 -1.46
C LYS A 108 7.18 -13.20 -0.10
N ILE A 109 6.80 -11.91 -0.07
CA ILE A 109 6.34 -11.24 1.16
C ILE A 109 5.07 -11.92 1.70
N ALA A 110 4.08 -12.17 0.83
CA ALA A 110 2.83 -12.83 1.22
C ALA A 110 3.06 -14.30 1.59
N ILE A 111 3.95 -15.01 0.88
CA ILE A 111 4.34 -16.39 1.19
C ILE A 111 5.00 -16.46 2.58
N LEU A 112 5.93 -15.55 2.86
CA LEU A 112 6.58 -15.48 4.16
C LEU A 112 5.57 -15.15 5.27
N ALA A 113 4.65 -14.23 5.03
CA ALA A 113 3.61 -13.86 6.00
C ALA A 113 2.73 -15.07 6.38
N GLU A 114 2.32 -15.87 5.40
CA GLU A 114 1.54 -17.07 5.65
C GLU A 114 2.34 -18.15 6.37
N LEU A 115 3.62 -18.35 6.02
CA LEU A 115 4.50 -19.27 6.75
C LEU A 115 4.56 -18.91 8.24
N TYR A 116 4.79 -17.64 8.56
CA TYR A 116 4.86 -17.18 9.94
C TYR A 116 3.51 -17.26 10.66
N ARG A 117 2.39 -17.03 9.93
CA ARG A 117 1.04 -17.19 10.48
C ARG A 117 0.77 -18.65 10.85
N GLN A 118 1.15 -19.61 10.01
CA GLN A 118 1.01 -21.04 10.32
C GLN A 118 1.96 -21.47 11.44
N ALA A 119 3.16 -20.90 11.50
CA ALA A 119 4.09 -21.14 12.60
C ALA A 119 3.52 -20.63 13.94
N GLN A 120 2.95 -19.45 13.98
CA GLN A 120 2.26 -18.89 15.14
C GLN A 120 1.08 -19.76 15.61
N GLN A 121 0.38 -20.41 14.66
CA GLN A 121 -0.73 -21.33 14.95
C GLN A 121 -0.25 -22.73 15.37
N GLY A 122 1.05 -22.97 15.41
CA GLY A 122 1.62 -24.26 15.75
C GLY A 122 1.47 -25.35 14.67
N LYS A 123 1.02 -24.98 13.47
CA LYS A 123 0.86 -25.90 12.33
C LYS A 123 2.20 -26.27 11.69
N ILE A 124 3.17 -25.36 11.76
CA ILE A 124 4.53 -25.51 11.25
C ILE A 124 5.49 -25.08 12.36
N LYS A 125 6.60 -25.81 12.49
CA LYS A 125 7.71 -25.39 13.37
C LYS A 125 8.85 -24.89 12.48
N LEU A 126 9.24 -23.63 12.65
CA LEU A 126 10.32 -23.01 11.87
C LEU A 126 11.67 -23.71 12.05
N GLY A 127 11.87 -24.39 13.19
CA GLY A 127 13.08 -25.18 13.48
C GLY A 127 13.05 -26.62 12.94
N ASP A 128 11.94 -27.10 12.36
CA ASP A 128 11.88 -28.43 11.77
C ASP A 128 12.87 -28.56 10.62
N LEU A 129 13.61 -29.66 10.60
CA LEU A 129 14.56 -29.96 9.53
C LEU A 129 13.84 -30.48 8.29
N TYR A 130 14.18 -29.89 7.16
CA TYR A 130 13.82 -30.35 5.84
C TYR A 130 15.04 -30.90 5.11
N THR A 131 14.95 -32.11 4.55
CA THR A 131 15.98 -32.65 3.68
C THR A 131 15.66 -32.30 2.23
N LEU A 132 16.53 -31.55 1.59
CA LEU A 132 16.38 -31.15 0.18
C LEU A 132 16.25 -32.37 -0.72
N GLN A 133 15.25 -32.42 -1.58
CA GLN A 133 15.03 -33.49 -2.56
C GLN A 133 15.39 -33.02 -3.97
N SER A 134 15.76 -33.96 -4.83
CA SER A 134 16.02 -33.63 -6.26
C SER A 134 14.79 -33.04 -6.95
N SER A 135 13.59 -33.43 -6.54
CA SER A 135 12.31 -32.90 -7.06
C SER A 135 12.03 -31.46 -6.67
N ASP A 136 12.71 -30.91 -5.66
CA ASP A 136 12.52 -29.54 -5.20
C ASP A 136 13.25 -28.53 -6.07
N LEU A 137 14.21 -28.99 -6.86
CA LEU A 137 15.10 -28.10 -7.62
C LEU A 137 14.34 -27.42 -8.75
N ALA A 138 14.28 -26.09 -8.67
CA ALA A 138 13.72 -25.21 -9.69
C ALA A 138 14.82 -24.32 -10.26
N GLY A 139 14.71 -23.98 -11.53
CA GLY A 139 15.66 -23.10 -12.20
C GLY A 139 15.51 -21.63 -11.77
N GLY A 140 16.27 -20.75 -12.42
CA GLY A 140 16.28 -19.32 -12.18
C GLY A 140 17.10 -18.92 -10.97
N SER A 141 16.59 -17.98 -10.13
CA SER A 141 17.34 -17.44 -9.00
C SER A 141 17.46 -18.40 -7.82
N GLY A 142 18.54 -18.26 -7.05
CA GLY A 142 18.82 -19.00 -5.83
C GLY A 142 20.09 -19.82 -5.90
N ILE A 143 20.38 -20.52 -4.81
CA ILE A 143 21.58 -21.35 -4.63
C ILE A 143 21.25 -22.83 -4.30
N ALA A 144 19.97 -23.17 -4.09
CA ALA A 144 19.58 -24.54 -3.74
C ALA A 144 20.00 -25.56 -4.80
N GLY A 145 20.06 -25.15 -6.08
CA GLY A 145 20.58 -25.99 -7.18
C GLY A 145 22.05 -26.39 -7.04
N ALA A 146 22.84 -25.68 -6.22
CA ALA A 146 24.24 -26.02 -5.91
C ALA A 146 24.38 -26.89 -4.65
N LEU A 147 23.30 -27.12 -3.93
CA LEU A 147 23.29 -27.97 -2.72
C LEU A 147 23.06 -29.43 -3.10
N THR A 148 23.47 -30.37 -2.22
CA THR A 148 23.37 -31.81 -2.48
C THR A 148 22.03 -32.37 -1.99
N PRO A 149 21.10 -32.76 -2.91
CA PRO A 149 19.84 -33.39 -2.55
C PRO A 149 20.07 -34.70 -1.79
N GLY A 150 19.16 -35.07 -0.88
CA GLY A 150 19.22 -36.26 -0.03
C GLY A 150 20.17 -36.14 1.16
N VAL A 151 21.08 -35.15 1.15
CA VAL A 151 22.09 -34.92 2.19
C VAL A 151 21.91 -33.59 2.91
N THR A 152 21.66 -32.53 2.14
CA THR A 152 21.50 -31.18 2.70
C THR A 152 20.23 -31.10 3.54
N ARG A 153 20.39 -30.66 4.79
CA ARG A 153 19.30 -30.43 5.73
C ARG A 153 19.29 -28.97 6.14
N LEU A 154 18.14 -28.34 6.05
CA LEU A 154 17.91 -26.95 6.41
C LEU A 154 16.69 -26.87 7.33
N THR A 155 16.70 -25.95 8.27
CA THR A 155 15.46 -25.64 8.99
C THR A 155 14.48 -24.96 8.05
N ILE A 156 13.17 -25.03 8.36
CA ILE A 156 12.17 -24.31 7.56
C ILE A 156 12.46 -22.80 7.57
N ARG A 157 13.01 -22.27 8.68
CA ARG A 157 13.44 -20.87 8.74
C ARG A 157 14.63 -20.59 7.80
N ASP A 158 15.59 -21.52 7.66
CA ASP A 158 16.71 -21.35 6.72
C ASP A 158 16.23 -21.43 5.27
N VAL A 159 15.28 -22.31 4.97
CA VAL A 159 14.62 -22.34 3.65
C VAL A 159 13.94 -21.00 3.35
N ALA A 160 13.24 -20.41 4.33
CA ALA A 160 12.65 -19.08 4.19
C ALA A 160 13.72 -17.98 4.03
N ALA A 161 14.89 -18.14 4.69
CA ALA A 161 16.01 -17.22 4.53
C ALA A 161 16.56 -17.25 3.09
N LEU A 162 16.71 -18.42 2.48
CA LEU A 162 17.09 -18.55 1.07
C LEU A 162 16.05 -17.92 0.14
N MET A 163 14.75 -18.13 0.41
CA MET A 163 13.66 -17.52 -0.35
C MET A 163 13.76 -16.00 -0.35
N ILE A 164 14.13 -15.39 0.76
CA ILE A 164 14.18 -13.92 0.89
C ILE A 164 15.51 -13.33 0.45
N SER A 165 16.64 -13.88 0.93
CA SER A 165 17.98 -13.27 0.73
C SER A 165 18.48 -13.37 -0.70
N VAL A 166 18.38 -14.54 -1.31
CA VAL A 166 18.85 -14.80 -2.70
C VAL A 166 17.70 -15.10 -3.65
N SER A 167 16.47 -14.83 -3.22
CA SER A 167 15.27 -15.06 -4.03
C SER A 167 15.12 -16.50 -4.55
N ASP A 168 15.58 -17.49 -3.79
CA ASP A 168 15.67 -18.88 -4.22
C ASP A 168 14.30 -19.46 -4.60
N ASN A 169 14.17 -19.93 -5.83
CA ASN A 169 12.91 -20.46 -6.36
C ASN A 169 12.60 -21.87 -5.83
N SER A 170 13.61 -22.71 -5.64
CA SER A 170 13.43 -24.03 -5.02
C SER A 170 12.95 -23.89 -3.57
N ALA A 171 13.62 -23.04 -2.80
CA ALA A 171 13.22 -22.74 -1.42
C ALA A 171 11.79 -22.16 -1.37
N THR A 172 11.44 -21.29 -2.32
CA THR A 172 10.07 -20.75 -2.42
C THR A 172 9.04 -21.84 -2.65
N ASN A 173 9.31 -22.75 -3.59
CA ASN A 173 8.39 -23.85 -3.92
C ASN A 173 8.24 -24.84 -2.75
N ILE A 174 9.32 -25.14 -2.02
CA ILE A 174 9.28 -25.96 -0.79
C ILE A 174 8.34 -25.30 0.24
N ILE A 175 8.46 -23.98 0.44
CA ILE A 175 7.57 -23.27 1.37
C ILE A 175 6.13 -23.31 0.87
N ILE A 176 5.88 -23.03 -0.42
CA ILE A 176 4.52 -23.08 -1.01
C ILE A 176 3.89 -24.46 -0.82
N ASP A 177 4.64 -25.54 -1.03
CA ASP A 177 4.13 -26.92 -0.84
C ASP A 177 3.74 -27.22 0.61
N ARG A 178 4.43 -26.60 1.56
CA ARG A 178 4.11 -26.75 2.98
C ARG A 178 2.92 -25.95 3.44
N ILE A 179 2.82 -24.71 2.98
CA ILE A 179 1.79 -23.79 3.47
C ILE A 179 0.50 -23.81 2.64
N GLY A 180 0.57 -24.20 1.35
CA GLY A 180 -0.52 -24.21 0.39
C GLY A 180 -0.78 -22.82 -0.24
N ILE A 181 -1.00 -22.79 -1.55
CA ILE A 181 -1.35 -21.57 -2.31
C ILE A 181 -2.66 -20.97 -1.78
N GLU A 182 -3.63 -21.82 -1.49
CA GLU A 182 -4.96 -21.45 -1.01
C GLU A 182 -4.90 -20.73 0.34
N ASN A 183 -3.98 -21.14 1.20
CA ASN A 183 -3.81 -20.51 2.52
C ASN A 183 -3.17 -19.12 2.40
N VAL A 184 -2.22 -18.93 1.45
CA VAL A 184 -1.68 -17.59 1.13
C VAL A 184 -2.80 -16.68 0.66
N ASN A 185 -3.64 -17.15 -0.27
CA ASN A 185 -4.76 -16.37 -0.79
C ASN A 185 -5.82 -16.11 0.29
N ALA A 186 -6.11 -17.09 1.17
CA ALA A 186 -7.02 -16.91 2.29
C ALA A 186 -6.50 -15.87 3.31
N LEU A 187 -5.18 -15.81 3.55
CA LEU A 187 -4.60 -14.71 4.33
C LEU A 187 -4.86 -13.36 3.66
N LEU A 188 -4.60 -13.24 2.36
CA LEU A 188 -4.82 -12.01 1.60
C LEU A 188 -6.30 -11.60 1.63
N ASP A 189 -7.23 -12.54 1.46
CA ASP A 189 -8.68 -12.29 1.56
C ASP A 189 -9.09 -11.79 2.95
N SER A 190 -8.51 -12.36 4.01
CA SER A 190 -8.77 -11.93 5.39
C SER A 190 -8.37 -10.47 5.67
N LEU A 191 -7.46 -9.93 4.85
CA LEU A 191 -7.02 -8.53 4.88
C LEU A 191 -7.72 -7.66 3.82
N SER A 192 -8.73 -8.22 3.12
CA SER A 192 -9.43 -7.57 2.01
C SER A 192 -8.52 -7.21 0.81
N LEU A 193 -7.42 -7.95 0.63
CA LEU A 193 -6.48 -7.78 -0.49
C LEU A 193 -6.91 -8.70 -1.63
N THR A 194 -7.92 -8.28 -2.39
CA THR A 194 -8.60 -9.15 -3.36
C THR A 194 -7.91 -9.21 -4.73
N GLN A 195 -7.00 -8.30 -5.01
CA GLN A 195 -6.26 -8.23 -6.27
C GLN A 195 -4.89 -8.91 -6.19
N THR A 196 -4.32 -9.02 -4.98
CA THR A 196 -3.04 -9.72 -4.78
C THR A 196 -3.29 -11.22 -4.71
N ARG A 197 -2.63 -12.00 -5.59
CA ARG A 197 -2.84 -13.45 -5.71
C ARG A 197 -1.56 -14.21 -6.00
N LEU A 198 -1.32 -15.23 -5.23
CA LEU A 198 -0.40 -16.31 -5.57
C LEU A 198 -1.16 -17.33 -6.43
N ARG A 199 -0.81 -17.47 -7.70
CA ARG A 199 -1.53 -18.30 -8.68
C ARG A 199 -0.74 -19.48 -9.19
N ARG A 200 0.59 -19.43 -9.06
CA ARG A 200 1.50 -20.46 -9.53
C ARG A 200 2.75 -20.55 -8.68
N LYS A 201 3.41 -21.69 -8.73
CA LYS A 201 4.77 -21.86 -8.22
C LYS A 201 5.79 -21.05 -9.02
N MET A 202 6.97 -20.86 -8.44
CA MET A 202 8.09 -20.28 -9.17
C MET A 202 8.51 -21.19 -10.30
N MET A 203 8.89 -20.60 -11.44
CA MET A 203 9.32 -21.31 -12.67
C MET A 203 8.25 -22.19 -13.34
N ASP A 204 6.98 -22.10 -12.94
CA ASP A 204 5.88 -22.69 -13.71
C ASP A 204 5.57 -21.82 -14.94
N VAL A 205 6.43 -21.99 -15.98
CA VAL A 205 6.36 -21.23 -17.24
C VAL A 205 5.07 -21.55 -17.99
N LYS A 206 4.56 -22.80 -17.87
CA LYS A 206 3.32 -23.21 -18.51
C LYS A 206 2.13 -22.41 -17.95
N ALA A 207 2.00 -22.36 -16.62
CA ALA A 207 0.96 -21.57 -15.98
C ALA A 207 1.05 -20.08 -16.34
N ALA A 208 2.28 -19.52 -16.39
CA ALA A 208 2.49 -18.13 -16.79
C ALA A 208 2.02 -17.89 -18.24
N GLY A 209 2.36 -18.78 -19.18
CA GLY A 209 1.94 -18.71 -20.58
C GLY A 209 0.40 -18.82 -20.76
N GLU A 210 -0.28 -19.45 -19.83
CA GLU A 210 -1.76 -19.52 -19.75
C GLU A 210 -2.38 -18.31 -19.03
N GLY A 211 -1.61 -17.29 -18.69
CA GLY A 211 -2.08 -16.07 -18.00
C GLY A 211 -2.28 -16.23 -16.49
N ARG A 212 -1.85 -17.34 -15.89
CA ARG A 212 -1.86 -17.54 -14.43
C ARG A 212 -0.61 -16.96 -13.80
N GLU A 213 -0.46 -15.63 -13.87
CA GLU A 213 0.66 -14.92 -13.27
C GLU A 213 0.38 -14.61 -11.79
N ASN A 214 1.44 -14.56 -10.96
CA ASN A 214 1.36 -14.02 -9.61
C ASN A 214 1.24 -12.50 -9.71
N ILE A 215 0.22 -11.94 -9.11
CA ILE A 215 -0.19 -10.54 -9.30
C ILE A 215 -0.40 -9.82 -7.98
N ALA A 216 -0.25 -8.50 -8.02
CA ALA A 216 -0.62 -7.59 -6.93
C ALA A 216 -0.90 -6.18 -7.46
N THR A 217 -1.43 -5.33 -6.59
CA THR A 217 -1.42 -3.88 -6.79
C THR A 217 -0.44 -3.23 -5.82
N PRO A 218 0.18 -2.08 -6.17
CA PRO A 218 1.03 -1.34 -5.24
C PRO A 218 0.33 -1.01 -3.91
N ARG A 219 -0.96 -0.63 -3.96
CA ARG A 219 -1.78 -0.35 -2.77
C ARG A 219 -1.89 -1.55 -1.85
N GLU A 220 -2.18 -2.73 -2.40
CA GLU A 220 -2.35 -3.92 -1.59
C GLU A 220 -1.03 -4.41 -1.00
N MET A 221 0.09 -4.26 -1.72
CA MET A 221 1.41 -4.57 -1.18
C MET A 221 1.75 -3.71 0.04
N VAL A 222 1.49 -2.40 -0.02
CA VAL A 222 1.70 -1.49 1.12
C VAL A 222 0.72 -1.82 2.26
N THR A 223 -0.52 -2.19 1.96
CA THR A 223 -1.52 -2.58 2.96
C THR A 223 -1.14 -3.88 3.67
N LEU A 224 -0.59 -4.86 2.95
CA LEU A 224 -0.04 -6.08 3.54
C LEU A 224 1.12 -5.76 4.50
N LEU A 225 2.07 -4.94 4.05
CA LEU A 225 3.22 -4.51 4.86
C LEU A 225 2.77 -3.73 6.11
N GLU A 226 1.80 -2.82 5.98
CA GLU A 226 1.20 -2.12 7.12
C GLU A 226 0.54 -3.08 8.10
N SER A 227 -0.21 -4.06 7.61
CA SER A 227 -0.91 -5.04 8.44
C SER A 227 0.06 -5.89 9.25
N LEU A 228 1.18 -6.27 8.64
CA LEU A 228 2.27 -6.98 9.30
C LEU A 228 2.98 -6.07 10.33
N TYR A 229 3.31 -4.84 9.97
CA TYR A 229 3.97 -3.88 10.85
C TYR A 229 3.15 -3.57 12.10
N ARG A 230 1.83 -3.44 11.95
CA ARG A 230 0.91 -3.15 13.07
C ARG A 230 0.50 -4.39 13.87
N GLY A 231 1.08 -5.56 13.60
CA GLY A 231 0.77 -6.80 14.31
C GLY A 231 -0.66 -7.32 14.09
N ARG A 232 -1.31 -6.96 12.97
CA ARG A 232 -2.66 -7.46 12.65
C ARG A 232 -2.67 -8.90 12.14
N VAL A 233 -1.52 -9.41 11.69
CA VAL A 233 -1.33 -10.75 11.14
C VAL A 233 -0.56 -11.65 12.10
N LEU A 234 0.50 -11.12 12.70
CA LEU A 234 1.44 -11.84 13.53
C LEU A 234 1.51 -11.24 14.93
N ASN A 235 1.77 -12.06 15.95
CA ASN A 235 2.11 -11.59 17.28
C ASN A 235 3.50 -10.93 17.28
N LYS A 236 3.83 -10.23 18.38
CA LYS A 236 5.05 -9.44 18.46
C LYS A 236 6.32 -10.23 18.15
N PRO A 237 6.60 -11.43 18.76
CA PRO A 237 7.81 -12.20 18.45
C PRO A 237 7.89 -12.61 16.97
N MET A 238 6.78 -13.06 16.39
CA MET A 238 6.74 -13.48 14.98
C MET A 238 6.87 -12.26 14.03
N THR A 239 6.31 -11.11 14.38
CA THR A 239 6.49 -9.87 13.62
C THR A 239 7.96 -9.42 13.63
N GLU A 240 8.62 -9.48 14.76
CA GLU A 240 10.03 -9.11 14.91
C GLU A 240 10.95 -10.01 14.06
N ASP A 241 10.76 -11.35 14.13
CA ASP A 241 11.53 -12.29 13.34
C ASP A 241 11.21 -12.20 11.83
N PHE A 242 9.94 -11.99 11.47
CA PHE A 242 9.52 -11.74 10.09
C PHE A 242 10.29 -10.54 9.49
N PHE A 243 10.28 -9.40 10.18
CA PHE A 243 10.98 -8.21 9.68
C PHE A 243 12.51 -8.35 9.79
N THR A 244 13.03 -9.10 10.74
CA THR A 244 14.46 -9.43 10.80
C THR A 244 14.86 -10.21 9.55
N LEU A 245 14.09 -11.24 9.19
CA LEU A 245 14.36 -12.02 8.00
C LEU A 245 14.17 -11.20 6.71
N LEU A 246 13.14 -10.38 6.64
CA LEU A 246 12.89 -9.53 5.48
C LEU A 246 13.93 -8.40 5.33
N SER A 247 14.66 -8.07 6.41
CA SER A 247 15.72 -7.04 6.42
C SER A 247 17.11 -7.60 6.10
N VAL A 248 17.28 -8.92 5.88
CA VAL A 248 18.60 -9.45 5.51
C VAL A 248 19.10 -8.76 4.25
N HIS A 249 20.42 -8.49 4.22
CA HIS A 249 21.06 -7.86 3.08
C HIS A 249 20.81 -8.67 1.79
N LYS A 250 20.44 -8.00 0.72
CA LYS A 250 20.19 -8.58 -0.60
C LYS A 250 20.34 -7.53 -1.68
N GLU A 251 20.62 -7.96 -2.90
CA GLU A 251 20.54 -7.08 -4.06
C GLU A 251 19.07 -6.68 -4.29
N SER A 252 18.82 -5.37 -4.23
CA SER A 252 17.49 -4.80 -4.39
C SER A 252 17.58 -3.32 -4.76
N TYR A 253 16.46 -2.69 -5.08
CA TYR A 253 16.45 -1.33 -5.62
C TYR A 253 16.26 -0.28 -4.53
N ILE A 254 15.36 -0.51 -3.57
CA ILE A 254 15.05 0.46 -2.51
C ILE A 254 16.31 0.90 -1.73
N PRO A 255 17.20 0.00 -1.25
CA PRO A 255 18.36 0.39 -0.45
C PRO A 255 19.52 0.98 -1.26
N ARG A 256 19.52 0.92 -2.58
CA ARG A 256 20.72 1.12 -3.42
C ARG A 256 21.43 2.46 -3.21
N GLU A 257 20.69 3.54 -2.98
CA GLU A 257 21.24 4.89 -2.72
C GLU A 257 20.86 5.41 -1.33
N LEU A 258 20.48 4.52 -0.41
CA LEU A 258 20.17 4.86 0.97
C LEU A 258 21.36 4.53 1.89
N PRO A 259 21.44 5.12 3.11
CA PRO A 259 22.49 4.80 4.07
C PRO A 259 22.60 3.30 4.36
N GLU A 260 23.82 2.77 4.44
CA GLU A 260 24.08 1.33 4.62
C GLU A 260 23.59 0.80 5.97
N ASP A 261 23.59 1.63 7.00
CA ASP A 261 23.11 1.30 8.36
C ASP A 261 21.58 1.40 8.52
N LEU A 262 20.89 1.87 7.49
CA LEU A 262 19.44 2.01 7.53
C LEU A 262 18.78 0.64 7.43
N ARG A 263 17.96 0.31 8.43
CA ARG A 263 17.17 -0.91 8.38
C ARG A 263 16.09 -0.80 7.31
N ILE A 264 16.11 -1.74 6.35
CA ILE A 264 15.13 -1.81 5.27
C ILE A 264 14.66 -3.25 5.14
N ALA A 265 13.37 -3.49 5.30
CA ALA A 265 12.73 -4.78 5.13
C ALA A 265 11.97 -4.80 3.80
N ASN A 266 12.59 -5.34 2.76
CA ASN A 266 12.02 -5.31 1.40
C ASN A 266 12.20 -6.62 0.65
N LYS A 267 11.49 -6.75 -0.46
CA LYS A 267 11.67 -7.86 -1.41
C LYS A 267 11.53 -7.36 -2.85
N PRO A 268 12.61 -7.39 -3.62
CA PRO A 268 12.55 -7.08 -5.05
C PRO A 268 11.88 -8.21 -5.84
N GLY A 269 11.41 -7.86 -7.03
CA GLY A 269 10.86 -8.79 -8.00
C GLY A 269 11.31 -8.44 -9.42
N GLU A 270 11.78 -9.44 -10.16
CA GLU A 270 12.34 -9.29 -11.50
C GLU A 270 11.80 -10.36 -12.43
N LEU A 271 11.29 -9.93 -13.59
CA LEU A 271 10.99 -10.73 -14.77
C LEU A 271 11.37 -9.92 -16.00
N GLU A 272 11.31 -10.52 -17.16
CA GLU A 272 11.45 -9.80 -18.41
C GLU A 272 10.39 -8.70 -18.51
N GLY A 273 10.80 -7.45 -18.76
CA GLY A 273 9.94 -6.29 -18.83
C GLY A 273 9.32 -5.85 -17.48
N VAL A 274 9.76 -6.39 -16.33
CA VAL A 274 9.21 -6.12 -15.00
C VAL A 274 10.30 -5.88 -13.97
N ARG A 275 10.20 -4.80 -13.21
CA ARG A 275 11.02 -4.50 -12.03
C ARG A 275 10.14 -3.98 -10.92
N ASN A 276 10.21 -4.61 -9.75
CA ASN A 276 9.43 -4.26 -8.58
C ASN A 276 10.33 -4.21 -7.35
N ASP A 277 9.96 -3.39 -6.37
CA ASP A 277 10.44 -3.53 -5.01
C ASP A 277 9.40 -3.01 -4.03
N SER A 278 9.16 -3.76 -2.95
CA SER A 278 8.17 -3.42 -1.93
C SER A 278 8.73 -3.70 -0.55
N GLY A 279 8.53 -2.77 0.39
CA GLY A 279 9.08 -2.93 1.73
C GLY A 279 8.74 -1.82 2.69
N ILE A 280 9.37 -1.88 3.87
CA ILE A 280 9.35 -0.85 4.90
C ILE A 280 10.77 -0.30 5.08
N VAL A 281 10.88 1.01 5.10
CA VAL A 281 12.10 1.75 5.44
C VAL A 281 11.92 2.32 6.85
N PHE A 282 12.82 1.93 7.77
CA PHE A 282 12.73 2.30 9.18
C PHE A 282 13.51 3.60 9.46
N THR A 283 12.95 4.72 9.06
CA THR A 283 13.52 6.07 9.19
C THR A 283 13.20 6.67 10.56
N GLY A 284 14.07 6.48 11.56
CA GLY A 284 13.92 7.11 12.87
C GLY A 284 12.49 7.03 13.43
N SER A 285 11.88 8.19 13.71
CA SER A 285 10.50 8.27 14.23
C SER A 285 9.40 8.23 13.13
N ARG A 286 9.78 8.19 11.86
CA ARG A 286 8.84 8.26 10.71
C ARG A 286 9.07 7.11 9.72
N PRO A 287 8.91 5.83 10.14
CA PRO A 287 8.99 4.69 9.22
C PRO A 287 7.88 4.79 8.17
N PHE A 288 8.17 4.30 6.97
CA PHE A 288 7.21 4.29 5.88
C PHE A 288 7.22 2.97 5.11
N ALA A 289 6.07 2.57 4.61
CA ALA A 289 5.93 1.48 3.65
C ALA A 289 5.92 2.04 2.23
N ILE A 290 6.56 1.33 1.32
CA ILE A 290 6.66 1.71 -0.09
C ILE A 290 6.52 0.46 -0.97
N SER A 291 5.79 0.60 -2.06
CA SER A 291 5.74 -0.36 -3.16
C SER A 291 5.87 0.40 -4.47
N VAL A 292 6.88 0.06 -5.24
CA VAL A 292 7.08 0.56 -6.61
C VAL A 292 7.12 -0.64 -7.53
N MET A 293 6.18 -0.67 -8.47
CA MET A 293 6.00 -1.77 -9.41
C MET A 293 6.01 -1.24 -10.83
N THR A 294 6.75 -1.90 -11.72
CA THR A 294 6.83 -1.51 -13.12
C THR A 294 6.60 -2.70 -14.04
N THR A 295 5.99 -2.45 -15.19
CA THR A 295 5.77 -3.46 -16.23
C THR A 295 5.84 -2.83 -17.64
N TYR A 296 5.81 -3.64 -18.68
CA TYR A 296 6.00 -3.23 -20.08
C TYR A 296 7.28 -2.43 -20.30
N LEU A 297 8.32 -2.69 -19.52
CA LEU A 297 9.60 -2.02 -19.68
C LEU A 297 10.26 -2.42 -20.98
N ARG A 298 10.70 -1.43 -21.75
CA ARG A 298 11.54 -1.67 -22.92
C ARG A 298 12.98 -1.99 -22.51
N ARG A 299 13.46 -1.33 -21.44
CA ARG A 299 14.75 -1.60 -20.83
C ARG A 299 14.55 -1.76 -19.33
N GLU A 300 14.89 -2.90 -18.82
CA GLU A 300 14.68 -3.26 -17.41
C GLU A 300 15.43 -2.35 -16.43
N LYS A 301 16.59 -1.83 -16.88
CA LYS A 301 17.37 -0.85 -16.10
C LYS A 301 16.54 0.39 -15.76
N ASP A 302 15.69 0.87 -16.68
CA ASP A 302 14.89 2.09 -16.46
C ASP A 302 13.88 1.89 -15.32
N GLY A 303 13.30 0.69 -15.20
CA GLY A 303 12.43 0.34 -14.06
C GLY A 303 13.20 0.32 -12.73
N GLY A 304 14.41 -0.27 -12.74
CA GLY A 304 15.29 -0.26 -11.58
C GLY A 304 15.68 1.16 -11.15
N ASP A 305 16.09 1.99 -12.09
CA ASP A 305 16.45 3.39 -11.84
C ASP A 305 15.24 4.21 -11.35
N ALA A 306 14.03 3.93 -11.85
CA ALA A 306 12.78 4.55 -11.38
C ALA A 306 12.53 4.22 -9.91
N ILE A 307 12.67 2.94 -9.51
CA ILE A 307 12.51 2.51 -8.10
C ILE A 307 13.52 3.23 -7.21
N VAL A 308 14.80 3.25 -7.60
CA VAL A 308 15.87 3.91 -6.84
C VAL A 308 15.55 5.39 -6.63
N ARG A 309 15.19 6.13 -7.68
CA ARG A 309 14.87 7.57 -7.60
C ARG A 309 13.68 7.85 -6.68
N ILE A 310 12.63 7.03 -6.77
CA ILE A 310 11.43 7.19 -5.95
C ILE A 310 11.75 6.88 -4.48
N ALA A 311 12.45 5.78 -4.21
CA ALA A 311 12.85 5.39 -2.87
C ALA A 311 13.75 6.43 -2.20
N THR A 312 14.72 6.95 -2.94
CA THR A 312 15.63 8.01 -2.47
C THR A 312 14.89 9.30 -2.14
N ALA A 313 13.96 9.73 -3.02
CA ALA A 313 13.13 10.93 -2.76
C ALA A 313 12.21 10.74 -1.55
N ALA A 314 11.59 9.58 -1.41
CA ALA A 314 10.78 9.24 -0.24
C ALA A 314 11.62 9.24 1.04
N TYR A 315 12.75 8.54 1.04
CA TYR A 315 13.66 8.53 2.19
C TYR A 315 14.09 9.95 2.59
N GLN A 316 14.52 10.78 1.66
CA GLN A 316 14.94 12.15 1.94
C GLN A 316 13.82 12.99 2.58
N MET A 317 12.58 12.76 2.19
CA MET A 317 11.43 13.41 2.81
C MET A 317 11.21 12.90 4.24
N PHE A 318 11.11 11.59 4.42
CA PHE A 318 10.81 10.98 5.72
C PHE A 318 11.95 11.18 6.73
N ASP A 319 13.21 11.15 6.29
CA ASP A 319 14.36 11.46 7.12
C ASP A 319 14.31 12.90 7.64
N ARG A 320 13.97 13.89 6.79
CA ARG A 320 13.76 15.27 7.23
C ARG A 320 12.62 15.36 8.26
N LEU A 321 11.49 14.72 7.99
CA LEU A 321 10.34 14.71 8.91
C LEU A 321 10.69 14.05 10.24
N SER A 322 11.49 12.97 10.23
CA SER A 322 11.89 12.26 11.44
C SER A 322 12.77 13.08 12.39
N ARG A 323 13.55 14.04 11.84
CA ARG A 323 14.52 14.86 12.56
C ARG A 323 14.09 16.30 12.78
N SER A 324 12.91 16.69 12.29
CA SER A 324 12.46 18.07 12.35
C SER A 324 11.39 18.28 13.42
N SER A 325 11.47 19.43 14.10
CA SER A 325 10.36 19.94 14.92
C SER A 325 9.15 20.31 14.02
N GLN A 326 8.00 20.53 14.62
CA GLN A 326 6.80 21.03 13.92
C GLN A 326 7.02 22.34 13.14
N TYR A 327 8.09 23.10 13.49
CA TYR A 327 8.47 24.33 12.78
C TYR A 327 9.46 24.09 11.64
N GLY A 328 9.93 22.83 11.42
CA GLY A 328 10.87 22.46 10.38
C GLY A 328 12.35 22.68 10.76
N ARG A 329 12.65 22.97 12.06
CA ARG A 329 14.02 23.03 12.56
C ARG A 329 14.52 21.61 12.81
N VAL A 330 15.68 21.26 12.26
CA VAL A 330 16.36 20.00 12.60
C VAL A 330 16.82 20.09 14.07
N VAL A 331 16.44 19.09 14.85
CA VAL A 331 16.84 18.92 16.25
C VAL A 331 17.72 17.68 16.30
N SER A 332 19.01 17.89 16.52
CA SER A 332 19.95 16.79 16.74
C SER A 332 19.62 16.10 18.05
N LEU A 333 19.48 14.77 18.05
CA LEU A 333 19.23 13.99 19.28
C LEU A 333 20.35 14.13 20.34
N HIS A 334 21.51 14.70 19.94
CA HIS A 334 22.60 15.01 20.85
C HIS A 334 22.41 16.31 21.68
N ASP A 335 21.44 17.17 21.30
CA ASP A 335 21.15 18.42 22.02
C ASP A 335 20.14 18.26 23.17
N THR A 336 19.60 17.07 23.38
CA THR A 336 18.86 16.75 24.60
C THR A 336 19.83 16.37 25.72
N GLY A 337 20.81 17.25 25.95
CA GLY A 337 21.70 17.15 27.08
C GLY A 337 20.91 17.12 28.36
N ASN A 338 21.12 16.09 29.11
CA ASN A 338 20.72 15.96 30.50
C ASN A 338 21.21 17.21 31.28
N PRO A 339 20.38 17.88 32.07
CA PRO A 339 20.84 18.94 32.95
C PRO A 339 21.78 18.43 34.03
#